data_1672815b4e46d5ecb99779c26ac18a53
#
_entry.id   1672815b4e46d5ecb99779c26ac18a53
#
_cell.length_a   1.000
_cell.length_b   1.000
_cell.length_c   1.000
_cell.angle_alpha   90.00
_cell.angle_beta   90.00
_cell.angle_gamma   90.00
#
_symmetry.space_group_name_H-M   'P 1'
#
loop_
_entity.id
_entity.type
_entity.pdbx_description
1 polymer ?
#
loop_
_entity_poly.entity_id
_entity_poly.type
_entity_poly.pdbx_seq_one_letter_code
_entity_poly.pdbx_strand_id
1 'polypeptide(L)'
;FKTMEEIRGLVDDTVKDPDVAEKLKAYYNQFCKRPTFNDFYLDTFNRPNVELVDVSATQGVEAITENGIIANDKEYAVDCIVYASGFEITSSYERRLGIPIFGIGGESIYEHWREGMRTMHGLMVSGFPNLFLCGGGFVFQLGANYAHGIDVQAGHVAYTITELGSRGVKAANVSITAEERWIADQLETKGGGFVLGGSPDTCTPGYYCLLYTSDAADDQACG
;
A
#
# COMPACT_ATOMS: atom_id res chain seq x y z
N PHE A 1 -6.40 -19.55 -6.41
CA PHE A 1 -5.59 -20.24 -7.42
C PHE A 1 -6.26 -20.20 -8.80
N LYS A 2 -7.52 -20.64 -8.92
CA LYS A 2 -8.26 -20.69 -10.20
C LYS A 2 -8.28 -19.34 -10.93
N THR A 3 -8.59 -18.25 -10.25
CA THR A 3 -8.61 -16.90 -10.83
C THR A 3 -7.26 -16.48 -11.41
N MET A 4 -6.15 -16.84 -10.75
CA MET A 4 -4.81 -16.52 -11.26
C MET A 4 -4.47 -17.31 -12.52
N GLU A 5 -4.98 -18.57 -12.65
CA GLU A 5 -4.85 -19.33 -13.88
C GLU A 5 -5.66 -18.72 -15.03
N GLU A 6 -6.87 -18.24 -14.74
CA GLU A 6 -7.70 -17.54 -15.72
C GLU A 6 -7.01 -16.25 -16.22
N ILE A 7 -6.37 -15.50 -15.31
CA ILE A 7 -5.58 -14.30 -15.68
C ILE A 7 -4.37 -14.66 -16.56
N ARG A 8 -3.63 -15.74 -16.22
CA ARG A 8 -2.52 -16.21 -17.07
C ARG A 8 -2.99 -16.67 -18.43
N GLY A 9 -4.13 -17.38 -18.49
CA GLY A 9 -4.75 -17.76 -19.77
C GLY A 9 -5.12 -16.56 -20.64
N LEU A 10 -5.65 -15.48 -20.06
CA LEU A 10 -5.94 -14.24 -20.77
C LEU A 10 -4.68 -13.62 -21.41
N VAL A 11 -3.52 -13.72 -20.75
CA VAL A 11 -2.24 -13.26 -21.31
C VAL A 11 -1.89 -14.07 -22.55
N ASP A 12 -1.98 -15.41 -22.50
CA ASP A 12 -1.72 -16.28 -23.63
C ASP A 12 -2.67 -16.05 -24.80
N ASP A 13 -3.93 -15.78 -24.52
CA ASP A 13 -4.95 -15.50 -25.55
C ASP A 13 -4.75 -14.13 -26.23
N THR A 14 -4.11 -13.18 -25.54
CA THR A 14 -4.02 -11.77 -25.99
C THR A 14 -2.67 -11.45 -26.62
N VAL A 15 -1.56 -11.88 -25.97
CA VAL A 15 -0.19 -11.54 -26.40
C VAL A 15 0.32 -12.57 -27.39
N LYS A 16 0.70 -12.12 -28.60
CA LYS A 16 1.04 -13.00 -29.73
C LYS A 16 2.41 -13.65 -29.63
N ASP A 17 3.36 -12.94 -29.02
CA ASP A 17 4.71 -13.45 -28.80
C ASP A 17 4.72 -14.28 -27.50
N PRO A 18 5.01 -15.59 -27.56
CA PRO A 18 4.95 -16.48 -26.38
C PRO A 18 6.00 -16.11 -25.33
N ASP A 19 7.17 -15.60 -25.71
CA ASP A 19 8.22 -15.22 -24.76
C ASP A 19 7.83 -13.93 -24.00
N VAL A 20 7.17 -13.01 -24.69
CA VAL A 20 6.60 -11.81 -24.07
C VAL A 20 5.41 -12.17 -23.18
N ALA A 21 4.53 -13.06 -23.65
CA ALA A 21 3.39 -13.55 -22.89
C ALA A 21 3.85 -14.18 -21.56
N GLU A 22 4.88 -15.04 -21.60
CA GLU A 22 5.41 -15.69 -20.40
C GLU A 22 5.91 -14.69 -19.34
N LYS A 23 6.62 -13.64 -19.77
CA LYS A 23 7.12 -12.58 -18.88
C LYS A 23 6.01 -11.70 -18.28
N LEU A 24 4.86 -11.63 -18.91
CA LEU A 24 3.71 -10.86 -18.43
C LEU A 24 2.80 -11.64 -17.48
N LYS A 25 2.98 -12.96 -17.34
CA LYS A 25 2.17 -13.78 -16.45
C LYS A 25 2.45 -13.51 -14.98
N ALA A 26 1.38 -13.38 -14.20
CA ALA A 26 1.44 -13.16 -12.77
C ALA A 26 1.58 -14.51 -12.03
N TYR A 27 2.78 -14.83 -11.55
CA TYR A 27 3.03 -16.05 -10.77
C TYR A 27 2.98 -15.86 -9.25
N TYR A 28 2.76 -14.62 -8.80
CA TYR A 28 2.52 -14.31 -7.39
C TYR A 28 1.07 -14.61 -6.98
N ASN A 29 0.82 -14.71 -5.69
CA ASN A 29 -0.51 -14.97 -5.16
C ASN A 29 -1.47 -13.81 -5.43
N GLN A 30 -2.76 -14.12 -5.56
CA GLN A 30 -3.81 -13.11 -5.69
C GLN A 30 -3.70 -12.10 -4.53
N PHE A 31 -3.80 -10.81 -4.84
CA PHE A 31 -3.65 -9.69 -3.91
C PHE A 31 -2.24 -9.43 -3.34
N CYS A 32 -1.22 -10.16 -3.73
CA CYS A 32 0.17 -9.74 -3.46
C CYS A 32 0.49 -8.36 -4.04
N LYS A 33 -0.12 -8.07 -5.17
CA LYS A 33 -0.07 -6.74 -5.81
C LYS A 33 -1.48 -6.21 -5.99
N ARG A 34 -1.63 -4.89 -6.01
CA ARG A 34 -2.93 -4.27 -6.24
C ARG A 34 -3.46 -4.68 -7.61
N PRO A 35 -4.65 -5.28 -7.71
CA PRO A 35 -5.24 -5.56 -9.00
C PRO A 35 -5.55 -4.25 -9.72
N THR A 36 -5.15 -4.18 -10.97
CA THR A 36 -5.47 -3.07 -11.88
C THR A 36 -6.28 -3.60 -13.05
N PHE A 37 -7.23 -2.82 -13.49
CA PHE A 37 -8.13 -3.20 -14.60
C PHE A 37 -7.86 -2.29 -15.78
N ASN A 38 -7.50 -2.87 -16.92
CA ASN A 38 -7.25 -2.15 -18.16
C ASN A 38 -7.51 -3.07 -19.35
N ASP A 39 -8.32 -2.60 -20.30
CA ASP A 39 -8.72 -3.38 -21.47
C ASP A 39 -7.66 -3.41 -22.59
N PHE A 40 -6.66 -2.52 -22.54
CA PHE A 40 -5.70 -2.33 -23.62
C PHE A 40 -4.26 -2.64 -23.25
N TYR A 41 -3.98 -2.94 -21.99
CA TYR A 41 -2.60 -3.13 -21.51
C TYR A 41 -1.89 -4.29 -22.22
N LEU A 42 -2.49 -5.46 -22.28
CA LEU A 42 -1.91 -6.65 -22.90
C LEU A 42 -1.76 -6.47 -24.40
N ASP A 43 -2.76 -5.91 -25.08
CA ASP A 43 -2.70 -5.63 -26.51
C ASP A 43 -1.57 -4.68 -26.92
N THR A 44 -1.13 -3.84 -25.98
CA THR A 44 -0.03 -2.90 -26.23
C THR A 44 1.26 -3.63 -26.60
N PHE A 45 1.52 -4.80 -26.05
CA PHE A 45 2.72 -5.59 -26.32
C PHE A 45 2.71 -6.29 -27.69
N ASN A 46 1.59 -6.27 -28.41
CA ASN A 46 1.52 -6.72 -29.80
C ASN A 46 1.95 -5.64 -30.81
N ARG A 47 2.27 -4.42 -30.35
CA ARG A 47 2.65 -3.31 -31.22
C ARG A 47 4.13 -3.37 -31.56
N PRO A 48 4.53 -3.10 -32.83
CA PRO A 48 5.93 -3.19 -33.25
C PRO A 48 6.86 -2.13 -32.63
N ASN A 49 6.29 -1.10 -32.02
CA ASN A 49 7.01 -0.02 -31.34
C ASN A 49 7.02 -0.16 -29.81
N VAL A 50 6.67 -1.33 -29.28
CA VAL A 50 6.68 -1.61 -27.83
C VAL A 50 7.60 -2.80 -27.59
N GLU A 51 8.59 -2.62 -26.73
CA GLU A 51 9.50 -3.67 -26.26
C GLU A 51 9.32 -3.87 -24.76
N LEU A 52 9.16 -5.12 -24.33
CA LEU A 52 9.17 -5.50 -22.93
C LEU A 52 10.59 -5.90 -22.55
N VAL A 53 11.19 -5.18 -21.61
CA VAL A 53 12.50 -5.50 -21.03
C VAL A 53 12.29 -6.05 -19.64
N ASP A 54 12.54 -7.34 -19.48
CA ASP A 54 12.49 -8.00 -18.16
C ASP A 54 13.79 -7.72 -17.41
N VAL A 55 13.67 -7.04 -16.28
CA VAL A 55 14.82 -6.67 -15.41
C VAL A 55 14.79 -7.43 -14.07
N SER A 56 14.09 -8.54 -14.00
CA SER A 56 13.98 -9.35 -12.78
C SER A 56 15.33 -9.90 -12.31
N ALA A 57 16.21 -10.25 -13.22
CA ALA A 57 17.54 -10.76 -12.92
C ALA A 57 18.47 -9.70 -12.31
N THR A 58 18.36 -8.44 -12.72
CA THR A 58 19.16 -7.30 -12.22
C THR A 58 18.43 -6.52 -11.13
N GLN A 59 17.22 -6.94 -10.76
CA GLN A 59 16.36 -6.28 -9.76
C GLN A 59 16.02 -4.83 -10.12
N GLY A 60 16.03 -4.47 -11.39
CA GLY A 60 15.68 -3.15 -11.89
C GLY A 60 16.60 -2.63 -12.99
N VAL A 61 16.44 -1.35 -13.29
CA VAL A 61 17.33 -0.60 -14.18
C VAL A 61 18.66 -0.37 -13.49
N GLU A 62 19.77 -0.66 -14.17
CA GLU A 62 21.12 -0.64 -13.59
C GLU A 62 21.71 0.77 -13.52
N ALA A 63 21.45 1.60 -14.53
CA ALA A 63 21.90 2.99 -14.56
C ALA A 63 21.06 3.87 -15.48
N ILE A 64 21.12 5.17 -15.22
CA ILE A 64 20.61 6.22 -16.12
C ILE A 64 21.83 6.94 -16.69
N THR A 65 21.89 7.09 -18.00
CA THR A 65 22.95 7.77 -18.73
C THR A 65 22.48 9.10 -19.32
N GLU A 66 23.36 9.85 -19.95
CA GLU A 66 22.98 11.08 -20.66
C GLU A 66 22.04 10.79 -21.87
N ASN A 67 22.09 9.57 -22.42
CA ASN A 67 21.35 9.21 -23.63
C ASN A 67 20.17 8.25 -23.36
N GLY A 68 20.05 7.70 -22.15
CA GLY A 68 19.03 6.73 -21.89
C GLY A 68 19.19 5.94 -20.60
N ILE A 69 18.89 4.65 -20.64
CA ILE A 69 18.93 3.74 -19.50
C ILE A 69 19.73 2.47 -19.84
N ILE A 70 20.43 1.90 -18.83
CA ILE A 70 21.07 0.60 -18.94
C ILE A 70 20.20 -0.43 -18.23
N ALA A 71 19.88 -1.50 -18.93
CA ALA A 71 19.17 -2.66 -18.41
C ALA A 71 19.69 -3.94 -19.06
N ASN A 72 20.04 -4.95 -18.27
CA ASN A 72 20.65 -6.21 -18.71
C ASN A 72 21.91 -5.97 -19.55
N ASP A 73 22.82 -5.14 -19.09
CA ASP A 73 24.07 -4.75 -19.77
C ASP A 73 23.85 -4.09 -21.15
N LYS A 74 22.61 -3.69 -21.51
CA LYS A 74 22.30 -3.01 -22.76
C LYS A 74 21.82 -1.58 -22.50
N GLU A 75 22.35 -0.62 -23.27
CA GLU A 75 21.85 0.76 -23.26
C GLU A 75 20.65 0.91 -24.20
N TYR A 76 19.59 1.48 -23.68
CA TYR A 76 18.37 1.86 -24.40
C TYR A 76 18.32 3.38 -24.50
N ALA A 77 18.51 3.90 -25.72
CA ALA A 77 18.40 5.33 -25.98
C ALA A 77 16.94 5.77 -25.90
N VAL A 78 16.64 6.76 -25.07
CA VAL A 78 15.28 7.28 -24.85
C VAL A 78 15.30 8.79 -24.72
N ASP A 79 14.23 9.44 -25.18
CA ASP A 79 14.04 10.89 -25.07
C ASP A 79 13.31 11.28 -23.78
N CYS A 80 12.63 10.31 -23.14
CA CYS A 80 11.85 10.54 -21.94
C CYS A 80 11.83 9.29 -21.06
N ILE A 81 11.98 9.47 -19.77
CA ILE A 81 11.86 8.42 -18.75
C ILE A 81 10.65 8.72 -17.87
N VAL A 82 9.70 7.77 -17.78
CA VAL A 82 8.55 7.87 -16.88
C VAL A 82 8.79 6.97 -15.67
N TYR A 83 8.95 7.56 -14.50
CA TYR A 83 9.07 6.84 -13.24
C TYR A 83 7.70 6.40 -12.76
N ALA A 84 7.44 5.10 -12.80
CA ALA A 84 6.20 4.48 -12.35
C ALA A 84 6.48 3.35 -11.34
N SER A 85 7.49 3.53 -10.49
CA SER A 85 8.01 2.53 -9.54
C SER A 85 7.09 2.25 -8.34
N GLY A 86 5.98 3.00 -8.20
CA GLY A 86 5.02 2.84 -7.12
C GLY A 86 5.27 3.74 -5.91
N PHE A 87 4.51 3.51 -4.84
CA PHE A 87 4.57 4.29 -3.60
C PHE A 87 5.00 3.42 -2.42
N GLU A 88 5.68 4.02 -1.46
CA GLU A 88 5.97 3.41 -0.15
C GLU A 88 4.74 3.54 0.76
N ILE A 89 3.78 2.63 0.67
CA ILE A 89 2.56 2.71 1.48
C ILE A 89 2.63 1.87 2.77
N THR A 90 3.56 0.94 2.85
CA THR A 90 3.73 0.02 3.99
C THR A 90 4.93 0.36 4.87
N SER A 91 5.77 1.34 4.49
CA SER A 91 6.84 1.81 5.37
C SER A 91 6.27 2.51 6.62
N SER A 92 7.08 2.60 7.68
CA SER A 92 6.66 3.20 8.95
C SER A 92 6.10 4.62 8.76
N TYR A 93 5.15 5.01 9.59
CA TYR A 93 4.59 6.37 9.54
C TYR A 93 5.64 7.45 9.78
N GLU A 94 6.62 7.18 10.63
CA GLU A 94 7.76 8.08 10.87
C GLU A 94 8.51 8.38 9.58
N ARG A 95 8.84 7.34 8.80
CA ARG A 95 9.51 7.48 7.51
C ARG A 95 8.65 8.22 6.49
N ARG A 96 7.35 7.91 6.42
CA ARG A 96 6.44 8.51 5.43
C ARG A 96 6.07 9.96 5.73
N LEU A 97 5.83 10.29 7.00
CA LEU A 97 5.43 11.63 7.40
C LEU A 97 6.63 12.57 7.59
N GLY A 98 7.75 12.06 8.10
CA GLY A 98 8.97 12.84 8.33
C GLY A 98 8.80 14.00 9.34
N ILE A 99 7.69 14.01 10.10
CA ILE A 99 7.37 15.05 11.07
C ILE A 99 7.14 14.45 12.45
N PRO A 100 7.63 15.07 13.52
CA PRO A 100 7.33 14.62 14.87
C PRO A 100 5.88 14.96 15.25
N ILE A 101 5.18 14.01 15.86
CA ILE A 101 3.83 14.20 16.40
C ILE A 101 3.87 13.80 17.87
N PHE A 102 3.51 14.75 18.76
CA PHE A 102 3.53 14.53 20.20
C PHE A 102 2.13 14.67 20.79
N GLY A 103 1.79 13.74 21.67
CA GLY A 103 0.56 13.71 22.43
C GLY A 103 0.68 14.36 23.81
N ILE A 104 -0.28 14.04 24.68
CA ILE A 104 -0.31 14.47 26.06
C ILE A 104 0.94 13.95 26.77
N GLY A 105 1.60 14.83 27.55
CA GLY A 105 2.82 14.46 28.26
C GLY A 105 4.09 14.39 27.41
N GLY A 106 4.00 14.73 26.10
CA GLY A 106 5.14 14.72 25.20
C GLY A 106 5.48 13.33 24.63
N GLU A 107 4.58 12.37 24.72
CA GLU A 107 4.73 11.05 24.12
C GLU A 107 4.72 11.17 22.59
N SER A 108 5.71 10.58 21.91
CA SER A 108 5.73 10.49 20.45
C SER A 108 4.71 9.46 19.97
N ILE A 109 3.98 9.77 18.89
CA ILE A 109 3.05 8.83 18.26
C ILE A 109 3.78 7.57 17.74
N TYR A 110 5.02 7.71 17.32
CA TYR A 110 5.83 6.59 16.83
C TYR A 110 6.24 5.65 17.97
N GLU A 111 6.51 6.20 19.15
CA GLU A 111 6.76 5.43 20.35
C GLU A 111 5.49 4.73 20.83
N HIS A 112 4.35 5.43 20.78
CA HIS A 112 3.03 4.89 21.10
C HIS A 112 2.67 3.70 20.17
N TRP A 113 3.12 3.73 18.92
CA TRP A 113 2.88 2.68 17.92
C TRP A 113 4.02 1.67 17.75
N ARG A 114 5.00 1.65 18.64
CA ARG A 114 6.16 0.74 18.53
C ARG A 114 5.79 -0.75 18.43
N GLU A 115 4.72 -1.16 19.09
CA GLU A 115 4.19 -2.53 19.04
C GLU A 115 3.10 -2.73 17.97
N GLY A 116 2.95 -1.79 17.07
CA GLY A 116 1.94 -1.76 16.04
C GLY A 116 1.01 -0.55 16.13
N MET A 117 0.42 -0.20 15.01
CA MET A 117 -0.48 0.96 14.92
C MET A 117 -1.75 0.71 15.74
N ARG A 118 -2.04 1.60 16.67
CA ARG A 118 -3.22 1.59 17.54
C ARG A 118 -4.10 2.80 17.25
N THR A 119 -5.36 2.58 16.97
CA THR A 119 -6.33 3.65 16.67
C THR A 119 -7.73 3.24 17.09
N MET A 120 -8.57 4.22 17.34
CA MET A 120 -10.01 4.05 17.41
C MET A 120 -10.63 4.35 16.03
N HIS A 121 -11.33 3.38 15.44
CA HIS A 121 -11.95 3.45 14.11
C HIS A 121 -10.98 3.77 12.95
N GLY A 122 -9.67 3.55 13.11
CA GLY A 122 -8.67 3.98 12.12
C GLY A 122 -8.50 5.50 12.01
N LEU A 123 -9.06 6.27 12.94
CA LEU A 123 -9.24 7.71 12.80
C LEU A 123 -8.59 8.53 13.93
N MET A 124 -8.69 8.07 15.17
CA MET A 124 -8.21 8.79 16.36
C MET A 124 -7.31 7.91 17.21
N VAL A 125 -6.42 8.53 17.99
CA VAL A 125 -5.43 7.84 18.84
C VAL A 125 -5.59 8.33 20.26
N SER A 126 -5.55 7.40 21.22
CA SER A 126 -5.58 7.72 22.65
C SER A 126 -4.33 8.53 23.04
N GLY A 127 -4.51 9.58 23.82
CA GLY A 127 -3.40 10.46 24.22
C GLY A 127 -3.05 11.56 23.21
N PHE A 128 -3.69 11.58 22.03
CA PHE A 128 -3.46 12.57 20.97
C PHE A 128 -4.74 13.35 20.67
N PRO A 129 -5.15 14.30 21.52
CA PRO A 129 -6.40 15.02 21.38
C PRO A 129 -6.43 15.84 20.08
N ASN A 130 -7.59 15.84 19.43
CA ASN A 130 -7.84 16.54 18.14
C ASN A 130 -6.97 16.07 16.95
N LEU A 131 -6.25 14.96 17.09
CA LEU A 131 -5.57 14.34 15.98
C LEU A 131 -6.53 13.40 15.25
N PHE A 132 -6.70 13.62 13.95
CA PHE A 132 -7.48 12.76 13.07
C PHE A 132 -6.61 12.23 11.93
N LEU A 133 -6.64 10.94 11.73
CA LEU A 133 -5.92 10.21 10.69
C LEU A 133 -6.87 9.92 9.53
N CYS A 134 -6.82 10.71 8.47
CA CYS A 134 -7.63 10.46 7.28
C CYS A 134 -6.80 9.72 6.22
N GLY A 135 -7.37 8.66 5.64
CA GLY A 135 -6.68 7.84 4.64
C GLY A 135 -5.61 6.91 5.22
N GLY A 136 -5.51 6.81 6.55
CA GLY A 136 -4.56 5.93 7.23
C GLY A 136 -4.89 4.44 7.07
N GLY A 137 -3.94 3.58 7.40
CA GLY A 137 -3.78 2.17 7.09
C GLY A 137 -4.96 1.21 7.20
N PHE A 138 -6.06 1.56 7.89
CA PHE A 138 -7.22 0.68 8.04
C PHE A 138 -8.34 0.94 7.02
N VAL A 139 -8.19 1.90 6.11
CA VAL A 139 -9.18 2.15 5.03
C VAL A 139 -8.91 1.28 3.80
N PHE A 140 -7.93 0.42 3.88
CA PHE A 140 -7.58 -0.52 2.82
C PHE A 140 -8.61 -1.65 2.70
N GLN A 141 -9.76 -1.36 2.10
CA GLN A 141 -10.63 -2.39 1.59
C GLN A 141 -10.38 -2.52 0.09
N LEU A 142 -9.80 -3.64 -0.35
CA LEU A 142 -9.60 -3.93 -1.78
C LEU A 142 -10.90 -3.95 -2.58
N GLY A 143 -12.02 -4.14 -1.91
CA GLY A 143 -13.34 -4.16 -2.52
C GLY A 143 -14.07 -2.80 -2.52
N ALA A 144 -13.48 -1.74 -1.94
CA ALA A 144 -14.12 -0.43 -1.86
C ALA A 144 -13.29 0.64 -2.56
N ASN A 145 -13.97 1.64 -3.11
CA ASN A 145 -13.33 2.83 -3.63
C ASN A 145 -12.66 3.60 -2.48
N TYR A 146 -11.35 3.84 -2.58
CA TYR A 146 -10.56 4.54 -1.58
C TYR A 146 -11.11 5.94 -1.26
N ALA A 147 -11.56 6.68 -2.28
CA ALA A 147 -12.17 8.00 -2.10
C ALA A 147 -13.45 7.94 -1.26
N HIS A 148 -14.28 6.89 -1.43
CA HIS A 148 -15.46 6.69 -0.60
C HIS A 148 -15.09 6.43 0.87
N GLY A 149 -14.04 5.64 1.12
CA GLY A 149 -13.54 5.41 2.48
C GLY A 149 -13.10 6.71 3.17
N ILE A 150 -12.39 7.58 2.44
CA ILE A 150 -11.99 8.90 2.94
C ILE A 150 -13.21 9.80 3.19
N ASP A 151 -14.20 9.78 2.32
CA ASP A 151 -15.43 10.57 2.47
C ASP A 151 -16.18 10.19 3.76
N VAL A 152 -16.33 8.89 4.05
CA VAL A 152 -16.90 8.40 5.31
C VAL A 152 -16.09 8.87 6.52
N GLN A 153 -14.77 8.80 6.46
CA GLN A 153 -13.90 9.31 7.53
C GLN A 153 -14.05 10.82 7.71
N ALA A 154 -14.07 11.59 6.63
CA ALA A 154 -14.27 13.04 6.66
C ALA A 154 -15.63 13.39 7.31
N GLY A 155 -16.69 12.65 6.99
CA GLY A 155 -17.99 12.78 7.64
C GLY A 155 -17.92 12.55 9.16
N HIS A 156 -17.17 11.53 9.60
CA HIS A 156 -16.97 11.25 11.03
C HIS A 156 -16.18 12.37 11.73
N VAL A 157 -15.14 12.90 11.10
CA VAL A 157 -14.38 14.06 11.62
C VAL A 157 -15.30 15.29 11.75
N ALA A 158 -16.04 15.61 10.71
CA ALA A 158 -16.96 16.75 10.69
C ALA A 158 -18.04 16.63 11.79
N TYR A 159 -18.61 15.44 11.96
CA TYR A 159 -19.55 15.15 13.05
C TYR A 159 -18.90 15.39 14.42
N THR A 160 -17.70 14.85 14.65
CA THR A 160 -16.99 15.00 15.92
C THR A 160 -16.73 16.48 16.23
N ILE A 161 -16.25 17.27 15.27
CA ILE A 161 -15.98 18.70 15.43
C ILE A 161 -17.29 19.46 15.75
N THR A 162 -18.38 19.13 15.07
CA THR A 162 -19.70 19.75 15.29
C THR A 162 -20.20 19.46 16.71
N GLU A 163 -20.08 18.22 17.17
CA GLU A 163 -20.46 17.83 18.54
C GLU A 163 -19.63 18.54 19.60
N LEU A 164 -18.32 18.67 19.40
CA LEU A 164 -17.46 19.45 20.30
C LEU A 164 -17.94 20.90 20.39
N GLY A 165 -18.22 21.54 19.25
CA GLY A 165 -18.72 22.90 19.19
C GLY A 165 -20.06 23.07 19.92
N SER A 166 -21.02 22.15 19.69
CA SER A 166 -22.35 22.20 20.33
C SER A 166 -22.30 22.05 21.85
N ARG A 167 -21.29 21.33 22.35
CA ARG A 167 -21.07 21.10 23.79
C ARG A 167 -20.16 22.13 24.43
N GLY A 168 -19.64 23.09 23.68
CA GLY A 168 -18.66 24.07 24.15
C GLY A 168 -17.32 23.45 24.57
N VAL A 169 -16.99 22.25 24.07
CA VAL A 169 -15.77 21.51 24.38
C VAL A 169 -14.73 21.78 23.31
N LYS A 170 -13.48 21.98 23.71
CA LYS A 170 -12.39 22.37 22.79
C LYS A 170 -11.54 21.20 22.29
N ALA A 171 -11.62 20.04 22.95
CA ALA A 171 -10.79 18.89 22.63
C ALA A 171 -11.57 17.57 22.77
N ALA A 172 -11.40 16.70 21.77
CA ALA A 172 -11.77 15.30 21.85
C ALA A 172 -10.51 14.46 22.03
N ASN A 173 -10.54 13.53 22.95
CA ASN A 173 -9.52 12.50 23.13
C ASN A 173 -10.19 11.14 23.28
N VAL A 174 -9.63 10.13 22.66
CA VAL A 174 -10.06 8.75 22.85
C VAL A 174 -9.55 8.25 24.21
N SER A 175 -10.38 7.58 24.98
CA SER A 175 -9.89 6.90 26.18
C SER A 175 -9.11 5.64 25.77
N ILE A 176 -8.05 5.33 26.53
CA ILE A 176 -7.25 4.13 26.27
C ILE A 176 -8.12 2.86 26.27
N THR A 177 -9.08 2.76 27.18
CA THR A 177 -10.00 1.61 27.26
C THR A 177 -10.88 1.47 26.02
N ALA A 178 -11.31 2.58 25.41
CA ALA A 178 -12.10 2.53 24.18
C ALA A 178 -11.28 2.09 22.97
N GLU A 179 -10.04 2.55 22.89
CA GLU A 179 -9.09 2.15 21.85
C GLU A 179 -8.75 0.66 21.98
N GLU A 180 -8.38 0.20 23.19
CA GLU A 180 -8.06 -1.21 23.45
C GLU A 180 -9.23 -2.14 23.12
N ARG A 181 -10.44 -1.77 23.53
CA ARG A 181 -11.65 -2.54 23.23
C ARG A 181 -11.87 -2.63 21.71
N TRP A 182 -11.76 -1.52 21.00
CA TRP A 182 -11.90 -1.50 19.55
C TRP A 182 -10.87 -2.42 18.87
N ILE A 183 -9.61 -2.38 19.31
CA ILE A 183 -8.55 -3.23 18.76
C ILE A 183 -8.87 -4.71 19.05
N ALA A 184 -9.27 -5.04 20.27
CA ALA A 184 -9.65 -6.41 20.62
C ALA A 184 -10.82 -6.92 19.75
N ASP A 185 -11.86 -6.11 19.58
CA ASP A 185 -13.02 -6.44 18.73
C ASP A 185 -12.59 -6.67 17.25
N GLN A 186 -11.61 -5.89 16.75
CA GLN A 186 -11.08 -6.08 15.39
C GLN A 186 -10.25 -7.37 15.26
N LEU A 187 -9.44 -7.71 16.25
CA LEU A 187 -8.62 -8.93 16.24
C LEU A 187 -9.48 -10.20 16.39
N GLU A 188 -10.56 -10.14 17.16
CA GLU A 188 -11.50 -11.24 17.31
C GLU A 188 -12.34 -11.47 16.05
N THR A 189 -12.63 -10.42 15.30
CA THR A 189 -13.37 -10.52 14.04
C THR A 189 -12.45 -11.13 13.00
N LYS A 190 -12.48 -12.44 12.82
CA LYS A 190 -11.63 -13.25 11.91
C LYS A 190 -11.66 -12.83 10.43
N GLY A 191 -12.33 -11.77 10.08
CA GLY A 191 -12.27 -11.09 8.80
C GLY A 191 -11.48 -9.78 8.83
N GLY A 192 -11.05 -9.32 10.01
CA GLY A 192 -10.32 -8.06 10.19
C GLY A 192 -8.84 -8.14 9.86
N GLY A 193 -8.27 -9.31 9.85
CA GLY A 193 -6.94 -9.55 9.30
C GLY A 193 -7.04 -9.72 7.79
N PHE A 194 -7.17 -8.64 7.06
CA PHE A 194 -6.90 -8.69 5.63
C PHE A 194 -5.40 -8.90 5.45
N VAL A 195 -5.01 -10.18 5.44
CA VAL A 195 -3.67 -10.59 5.01
C VAL A 195 -3.61 -10.32 3.51
N LEU A 196 -3.02 -9.20 3.15
CA LEU A 196 -2.70 -8.88 1.77
C LEU A 196 -1.88 -10.04 1.18
N GLY A 197 -2.53 -10.83 0.33
CA GLY A 197 -1.84 -11.69 -0.61
C GLY A 197 -1.17 -12.97 -0.11
N GLY A 198 -1.38 -13.39 1.12
CA GLY A 198 -0.73 -14.59 1.65
C GLY A 198 0.55 -14.31 2.43
N SER A 199 1.32 -15.35 2.76
CA SER A 199 2.58 -15.20 3.49
C SER A 199 3.53 -14.25 2.76
N PRO A 200 4.28 -13.39 3.48
CA PRO A 200 5.34 -12.55 2.92
C PRO A 200 6.30 -13.32 2.01
N ASP A 201 6.60 -14.57 2.36
CA ASP A 201 7.50 -15.46 1.62
C ASP A 201 7.03 -15.80 0.20
N THR A 202 5.77 -15.57 -0.12
CA THR A 202 5.16 -15.90 -1.43
C THR A 202 4.82 -14.66 -2.26
N CYS A 203 4.97 -13.46 -1.69
CA CYS A 203 4.77 -12.19 -2.38
C CYS A 203 6.10 -11.64 -2.90
N THR A 204 6.18 -11.42 -4.20
CA THR A 204 7.29 -10.65 -4.76
C THR A 204 7.18 -9.19 -4.33
N PRO A 205 8.31 -8.47 -4.17
CA PRO A 205 8.29 -7.06 -3.81
C PRO A 205 7.35 -6.22 -4.68
N GLY A 206 6.67 -5.27 -4.06
CA GLY A 206 5.70 -4.43 -4.74
C GLY A 206 5.10 -3.38 -3.83
N TYR A 207 3.93 -2.92 -4.18
CA TYR A 207 3.20 -1.83 -3.53
C TYR A 207 2.92 -2.06 -2.03
N TYR A 208 2.71 -3.31 -1.63
CA TYR A 208 2.37 -3.70 -0.26
C TYR A 208 3.53 -4.34 0.51
N CYS A 209 4.60 -4.71 -0.19
CA CYS A 209 5.77 -5.32 0.42
C CYS A 209 7.02 -4.83 -0.32
N LEU A 210 7.84 -4.02 0.34
CA LEU A 210 8.98 -3.35 -0.28
C LEU A 210 10.24 -4.22 -0.22
N LEU A 211 11.09 -4.13 -1.26
CA LEU A 211 12.39 -4.84 -1.36
C LEU A 211 13.38 -4.48 -0.24
N TYR A 212 13.24 -3.29 0.35
CA TYR A 212 14.27 -2.68 1.19
C TYR A 212 13.87 -2.50 2.65
N THR A 213 12.77 -3.08 3.07
CA THR A 213 12.36 -3.12 4.49
C THR A 213 12.97 -4.31 5.24
N SER A 214 14.17 -4.75 4.85
CA SER A 214 14.86 -5.86 5.50
C SER A 214 15.62 -5.48 6.78
N ASP A 215 15.28 -4.37 7.42
CA ASP A 215 15.68 -4.16 8.80
C ASP A 215 14.64 -4.86 9.70
N ALA A 216 15.11 -5.76 10.57
CA ALA A 216 14.26 -6.66 11.37
C ALA A 216 13.18 -5.97 12.24
N ALA A 217 13.18 -4.64 12.30
CA ALA A 217 12.14 -3.82 12.93
C ALA A 217 10.97 -3.52 11.97
N ASP A 218 11.15 -3.63 10.65
CA ASP A 218 10.15 -3.35 9.62
C ASP A 218 9.43 -4.61 9.11
N ASP A 219 9.88 -5.81 9.48
CA ASP A 219 9.26 -7.11 9.12
C ASP A 219 7.82 -7.27 9.64
N GLN A 220 7.39 -6.42 10.58
CA GLN A 220 6.00 -6.40 11.07
C GLN A 220 5.01 -5.77 10.09
N ALA A 221 5.46 -5.07 9.06
CA ALA A 221 4.57 -4.44 8.07
C ALA A 221 4.03 -5.41 7.02
N CYS A 222 4.64 -6.60 6.89
CA CYS A 222 4.22 -7.65 5.95
C CYS A 222 3.59 -8.87 6.65
N GLY A 223 3.50 -8.89 7.97
CA GLY A 223 2.92 -9.96 8.80
C GLY A 223 1.51 -9.66 9.26
#